data_80d61625fc5050533c977e1759e6fb64
#
_entry.id   80d61625fc5050533c977e1759e6fb64
#
_cell.length_a   1.000
_cell.length_b   1.000
_cell.length_c   1.000
_cell.angle_alpha   90.00
_cell.angle_beta   90.00
_cell.angle_gamma   90.00
#
_symmetry.space_group_name_H-M   'P 1'
#
loop_
_entity.id
_entity.type
_entity.pdbx_description
1 polymer ?
#
loop_
_entity_poly.entity_id
_entity_poly.type
_entity_poly.pdbx_seq_one_letter_code
_entity_poly.pdbx_strand_id
1 'polypeptide(L)'
;MTKTVCIFCSTFNPENRFLDEVTHLSELFSEKKINMVYGGGDKGLMGHAAKSMINRGVKVTGIVPKFLMKYIDKNIGFHRLIETKDMHERKMIMYSLSDIFLVLPGGIGTLDEMTE
;
A
#
# COMPACT_ATOMS: atom_id res chain seq x y z
N MET A 1 13.75 -14.76 5.15
CA MET A 1 13.42 -13.94 3.95
C MET A 1 12.29 -13.00 4.23
N THR A 2 12.44 -11.73 3.83
CA THR A 2 11.42 -10.72 4.02
C THR A 2 10.35 -10.85 2.94
N LYS A 3 9.08 -10.87 3.34
CA LYS A 3 7.96 -10.87 2.41
C LYS A 3 7.54 -9.44 2.11
N THR A 4 7.02 -9.25 0.91
CA THR A 4 6.46 -7.97 0.48
C THR A 4 5.01 -8.16 0.07
N VAL A 5 4.13 -7.36 0.67
CA VAL A 5 2.69 -7.41 0.41
C VAL A 5 2.27 -6.13 -0.31
N CYS A 6 1.61 -6.28 -1.45
CA CYS A 6 1.00 -5.16 -2.16
C CYS A 6 -0.42 -4.99 -1.64
N ILE A 7 -0.77 -3.79 -1.21
CA ILE A 7 -2.10 -3.51 -0.66
C ILE A 7 -2.88 -2.61 -1.60
N PHE A 8 -4.08 -3.06 -1.93
CA PHE A 8 -5.07 -2.28 -2.65
C PHE A 8 -6.25 -2.03 -1.73
N CYS A 9 -6.82 -0.84 -1.78
CA CYS A 9 -8.04 -0.60 -1.04
C CYS A 9 -8.84 0.55 -1.62
N SER A 10 -10.08 0.63 -1.15
CA SER A 10 -10.99 1.71 -1.51
C SER A 10 -10.49 3.04 -0.95
N THR A 11 -10.80 4.11 -1.68
CA THR A 11 -10.57 5.47 -1.22
C THR A 11 -11.73 6.02 -0.39
N PHE A 12 -12.75 5.20 -0.12
CA PHE A 12 -13.89 5.60 0.71
C PHE A 12 -13.45 5.92 2.12
N ASN A 13 -14.25 6.72 2.82
CA ASN A 13 -14.09 6.90 4.27
C ASN A 13 -14.43 5.58 4.95
N PRO A 14 -13.48 4.94 5.63
CA PRO A 14 -13.72 3.64 6.22
C PRO A 14 -14.53 3.76 7.51
N GLU A 15 -15.23 2.67 7.85
CA GLU A 15 -15.80 2.53 9.17
C GLU A 15 -14.67 2.32 10.19
N ASN A 16 -14.92 2.70 11.44
CA ASN A 16 -13.91 2.59 12.51
C ASN A 16 -13.35 1.17 12.67
N ARG A 17 -14.18 0.16 12.48
CA ARG A 17 -13.71 -1.24 12.58
C ARG A 17 -12.63 -1.57 11.57
N PHE A 18 -12.67 -0.97 10.36
CA PHE A 18 -11.64 -1.19 9.36
C PHE A 18 -10.34 -0.48 9.72
N LEU A 19 -10.44 0.66 10.38
CA LEU A 19 -9.26 1.35 10.90
C LEU A 19 -8.56 0.51 11.96
N ASP A 20 -9.32 -0.14 12.83
CA ASP A 20 -8.76 -1.04 13.85
C ASP A 20 -8.10 -2.26 13.22
N GLU A 21 -8.74 -2.85 12.21
CA GLU A 21 -8.16 -3.98 11.48
C GLU A 21 -6.84 -3.61 10.81
N VAL A 22 -6.77 -2.41 10.22
CA VAL A 22 -5.54 -1.91 9.61
C VAL A 22 -4.46 -1.70 10.66
N THR A 23 -4.82 -1.23 11.85
CA THR A 23 -3.86 -1.08 12.95
C THR A 23 -3.28 -2.43 13.37
N HIS A 24 -4.12 -3.45 13.50
CA HIS A 24 -3.67 -4.81 13.80
C HIS A 24 -2.77 -5.36 12.71
N LEU A 25 -3.12 -5.11 11.45
CA LEU A 25 -2.32 -5.52 10.30
C LEU A 25 -0.94 -4.87 10.35
N SER A 26 -0.89 -3.59 10.72
CA SER A 26 0.36 -2.85 10.85
C SER A 26 1.26 -3.43 11.93
N GLU A 27 0.68 -3.83 13.05
CA GLU A 27 1.41 -4.49 14.13
C GLU A 27 2.00 -5.82 13.65
N LEU A 28 1.21 -6.61 12.92
CA LEU A 28 1.65 -7.88 12.39
C LEU A 28 2.78 -7.72 11.38
N PHE A 29 2.67 -6.74 10.48
CA PHE A 29 3.72 -6.45 9.50
C PHE A 29 5.01 -6.05 10.19
N SER A 30 4.91 -5.25 11.24
CA SER A 30 6.08 -4.82 12.02
C SER A 30 6.75 -6.01 12.70
N GLU A 31 5.97 -6.86 13.39
CA GLU A 31 6.50 -8.03 14.09
C GLU A 31 7.16 -9.03 13.14
N LYS A 32 6.54 -9.27 12.00
CA LYS A 32 7.01 -10.26 11.02
C LYS A 32 7.99 -9.69 10.02
N LYS A 33 8.30 -8.41 10.11
CA LYS A 33 9.19 -7.70 9.17
C LYS A 33 8.71 -7.84 7.72
N ILE A 34 7.41 -7.64 7.52
CA ILE A 34 6.80 -7.66 6.19
C ILE A 34 6.85 -6.25 5.62
N ASN A 35 7.28 -6.13 4.37
CA ASN A 35 7.30 -4.86 3.66
C ASN A 35 5.97 -4.62 2.95
N MET A 36 5.64 -3.36 2.72
CA MET A 36 4.41 -2.97 2.06
C MET A 36 4.70 -2.22 0.76
N VAL A 37 3.89 -2.51 -0.26
CA VAL A 37 3.90 -1.78 -1.54
C VAL A 37 2.48 -1.31 -1.81
N TYR A 38 2.32 -0.07 -2.25
CA TYR A 38 1.00 0.44 -2.61
C TYR A 38 1.10 1.64 -3.56
N GLY A 39 -0.03 2.28 -3.85
CA GLY A 39 -0.12 3.36 -4.83
C GLY A 39 0.32 4.74 -4.38
N GLY A 40 0.74 4.92 -3.15
CA GLY A 40 1.34 6.17 -2.67
C GLY A 40 0.37 7.22 -2.11
N GLY A 41 -0.94 7.01 -2.20
CA GLY A 41 -1.92 8.00 -1.73
C GLY A 41 -1.97 8.12 -0.21
N ASP A 42 -2.40 9.28 0.27
CA ASP A 42 -2.45 9.57 1.71
C ASP A 42 -3.87 9.71 2.26
N LYS A 43 -4.90 9.41 1.47
CA LYS A 43 -6.29 9.58 1.87
C LYS A 43 -6.99 8.25 2.09
N GLY A 44 -8.09 8.30 2.88
CA GLY A 44 -8.93 7.15 3.14
C GLY A 44 -8.21 6.05 3.89
N LEU A 45 -8.70 4.83 3.72
CA LEU A 45 -8.16 3.66 4.39
C LEU A 45 -6.70 3.39 3.99
N MET A 46 -6.38 3.63 2.72
CA MET A 46 -5.03 3.41 2.21
C MET A 46 -4.02 4.35 2.87
N GLY A 47 -4.37 5.63 3.00
CA GLY A 47 -3.51 6.59 3.67
C GLY A 47 -3.30 6.25 5.14
N HIS A 48 -4.38 5.82 5.82
CA HIS A 48 -4.29 5.38 7.21
C HIS A 48 -3.38 4.15 7.35
N ALA A 49 -3.52 3.19 6.45
CA ALA A 49 -2.69 1.98 6.46
C ALA A 49 -1.21 2.32 6.28
N ALA A 50 -0.89 3.15 5.28
CA ALA A 50 0.49 3.53 5.01
C ALA A 50 1.12 4.25 6.21
N LYS A 51 0.43 5.21 6.78
CA LYS A 51 0.94 5.96 7.93
C LYS A 51 1.12 5.08 9.16
N SER A 52 0.17 4.18 9.42
CA SER A 52 0.25 3.24 10.52
C SER A 52 1.46 2.30 10.37
N MET A 53 1.68 1.81 9.16
CA MET A 53 2.81 0.94 8.84
C MET A 53 4.14 1.68 9.04
N ILE A 54 4.23 2.89 8.49
CA ILE A 54 5.45 3.72 8.61
C ILE A 54 5.77 4.01 10.07
N ASN A 55 4.75 4.37 10.87
CA ASN A 55 4.95 4.67 12.28
C ASN A 55 5.45 3.46 13.08
N ARG A 56 5.21 2.26 12.60
CA ARG A 56 5.67 1.02 13.24
C ARG A 56 6.96 0.47 12.65
N GLY A 57 7.63 1.23 11.79
CA GLY A 57 8.91 0.83 11.21
C GLY A 57 8.82 -0.11 10.01
N VAL A 58 7.62 -0.30 9.47
CA VAL A 58 7.45 -1.09 8.24
C VAL A 58 8.01 -0.30 7.06
N LYS A 59 8.74 -0.97 6.18
CA LYS A 59 9.24 -0.34 4.96
C LYS A 59 8.13 -0.27 3.93
N VAL A 60 7.71 0.94 3.60
CA VAL A 60 6.59 1.20 2.69
C VAL A 60 7.13 1.80 1.41
N THR A 61 6.83 1.15 0.29
CA THR A 61 7.18 1.63 -1.04
C THR A 61 5.93 2.10 -1.75
N GLY A 62 5.93 3.36 -2.17
CA GLY A 62 4.87 3.91 -3.02
C GLY A 62 5.27 3.82 -4.49
N ILE A 63 4.33 3.42 -5.34
CA ILE A 63 4.55 3.33 -6.79
C ILE A 63 3.51 4.20 -7.48
N VAL A 64 3.95 5.30 -8.08
CA VAL A 64 3.07 6.36 -8.53
C VAL A 64 3.34 6.74 -9.97
N PRO A 65 2.31 6.75 -10.84
CA PRO A 65 2.47 7.26 -12.20
C PRO A 65 2.86 8.75 -12.17
N LYS A 66 3.65 9.17 -13.11
CA LYS A 66 4.13 10.54 -13.20
C LYS A 66 3.01 11.57 -13.08
N PHE A 67 1.87 11.33 -13.75
CA PHE A 67 0.76 12.30 -13.77
C PHE A 67 0.05 12.43 -12.40
N LEU A 68 0.25 11.49 -11.49
CA LEU A 68 -0.32 11.54 -10.13
C LEU A 68 0.69 11.98 -9.07
N MET A 69 1.96 12.09 -9.43
CA MET A 69 3.02 12.37 -8.45
C MET A 69 2.80 13.70 -7.72
N LYS A 70 2.21 14.67 -8.37
CA LYS A 70 1.92 15.99 -7.76
C LYS A 70 0.93 15.92 -6.59
N TYR A 71 0.15 14.84 -6.49
CA TYR A 71 -0.82 14.65 -5.41
C TYR A 71 -0.26 13.87 -4.22
N ILE A 72 1.01 13.48 -4.29
CA ILE A 72 1.62 12.61 -3.29
C ILE A 72 2.39 13.45 -2.27
N ASP A 73 2.14 13.20 -0.98
CA ASP A 73 2.95 13.77 0.08
C ASP A 73 4.23 12.95 0.23
N LYS A 74 5.33 13.49 -0.28
CA LYS A 74 6.62 12.80 -0.28
C LYS A 74 7.26 12.73 1.10
N ASN A 75 6.72 13.44 2.09
CA ASN A 75 7.31 13.57 3.41
C ASN A 75 6.72 12.61 4.46
N ILE A 76 5.85 11.69 4.08
CA ILE A 76 5.21 10.80 5.07
C ILE A 76 6.15 9.71 5.59
N GLY A 77 7.28 9.48 4.94
CA GLY A 77 8.27 8.52 5.42
C GLY A 77 8.43 7.28 4.55
N PHE A 78 8.18 7.36 3.25
CA PHE A 78 8.40 6.24 2.35
C PHE A 78 9.83 5.71 2.43
N HIS A 79 9.95 4.39 2.46
CA HIS A 79 11.24 3.75 2.26
C HIS A 79 11.74 3.98 0.83
N ARG A 80 10.83 3.83 -0.15
CA ARG A 80 11.08 4.15 -1.57
C ARG A 80 9.82 4.75 -2.16
N LEU A 81 10.01 5.71 -3.06
CA LEU A 81 8.91 6.26 -3.86
C LEU A 81 9.32 6.14 -5.33
N ILE A 82 8.64 5.26 -6.05
CA ILE A 82 8.97 4.93 -7.44
C ILE A 82 7.99 5.64 -8.36
N GLU A 83 8.52 6.45 -9.27
CA GLU A 83 7.73 7.09 -10.31
C GLU A 83 7.67 6.19 -11.54
N THR A 84 6.48 6.01 -12.10
CA THR A 84 6.29 5.24 -13.33
C THR A 84 5.79 6.16 -14.43
N LYS A 85 5.94 5.73 -15.68
CA LYS A 85 5.48 6.53 -16.81
C LYS A 85 3.96 6.51 -16.98
N ASP A 86 3.32 5.41 -16.60
CA ASP A 86 1.87 5.23 -16.73
C ASP A 86 1.35 4.18 -15.75
N MET A 87 0.05 3.91 -15.80
CA MET A 87 -0.61 2.95 -14.92
C MET A 87 -0.22 1.51 -15.23
N HIS A 88 0.11 1.21 -16.49
CA HIS A 88 0.54 -0.12 -16.87
C HIS A 88 1.88 -0.48 -16.24
N GLU A 89 2.85 0.42 -16.35
CA GLU A 89 4.16 0.24 -15.70
C GLU A 89 4.03 0.11 -14.20
N ARG A 90 3.12 0.90 -13.59
CA ARG A 90 2.82 0.81 -12.16
C ARG A 90 2.42 -0.60 -11.75
N LYS A 91 1.47 -1.20 -12.48
CA LYS A 91 1.01 -2.57 -12.22
C LYS A 91 2.14 -3.57 -12.35
N MET A 92 2.94 -3.44 -13.42
CA MET A 92 4.07 -4.34 -13.66
C MET A 92 5.07 -4.32 -12.51
N ILE A 93 5.40 -3.12 -12.02
CA ILE A 93 6.33 -2.98 -10.91
C ILE A 93 5.73 -3.52 -9.61
N MET A 94 4.45 -3.25 -9.34
CA MET A 94 3.77 -3.81 -8.18
C MET A 94 3.84 -5.33 -8.16
N TYR A 95 3.58 -5.98 -9.30
CA TYR A 95 3.68 -7.43 -9.40
C TYR A 95 5.11 -7.92 -9.17
N SER A 96 6.09 -7.24 -9.76
CA SER A 96 7.48 -7.68 -9.67
C SER A 96 8.05 -7.57 -8.26
N LEU A 97 7.56 -6.63 -7.45
CA LEU A 97 8.06 -6.40 -6.10
C LEU A 97 7.33 -7.19 -5.02
N SER A 98 6.17 -7.75 -5.33
CA SER A 98 5.25 -8.26 -4.31
C SER A 98 5.13 -9.77 -4.35
N ASP A 99 5.10 -10.37 -3.17
CA ASP A 99 4.86 -11.81 -3.00
C ASP A 99 3.37 -12.12 -2.83
N ILE A 100 2.63 -11.20 -2.21
CA ILE A 100 1.23 -11.38 -1.87
C ILE A 100 0.47 -10.09 -2.18
N PHE A 101 -0.80 -10.23 -2.57
CA PHE A 101 -1.69 -9.11 -2.84
C PHE A 101 -2.85 -9.15 -1.86
N LEU A 102 -3.12 -8.02 -1.21
CA LEU A 102 -4.18 -7.89 -0.22
C LEU A 102 -5.11 -6.75 -0.62
N VAL A 103 -6.41 -7.00 -0.63
CA VAL A 103 -7.41 -5.98 -0.92
C VAL A 103 -8.20 -5.64 0.34
N LEU A 104 -8.27 -4.36 0.68
CA LEU A 104 -8.96 -3.86 1.87
C LEU A 104 -10.16 -3.01 1.47
N PRO A 105 -11.25 -3.04 2.23
CA PRO A 105 -11.54 -4.01 3.28
C PRO A 105 -11.96 -5.35 2.67
N GLY A 106 -11.83 -6.42 3.41
CA GLY A 106 -12.37 -7.71 3.01
C GLY A 106 -11.39 -8.82 2.74
N GLY A 107 -10.10 -8.54 2.77
CA GLY A 107 -9.09 -9.58 2.69
C GLY A 107 -8.40 -9.69 1.34
N ILE A 108 -8.09 -10.92 0.94
CA ILE A 108 -7.33 -11.17 -0.30
C ILE A 108 -8.23 -10.93 -1.50
N GLY A 109 -7.83 -10.02 -2.37
CA GLY A 109 -8.54 -9.76 -3.60
C GLY A 109 -8.20 -10.73 -4.69
N THR A 110 -9.03 -10.73 -5.74
CA THR A 110 -8.78 -11.54 -6.92
C THR A 110 -7.76 -10.86 -7.81
N LEU A 111 -7.07 -11.67 -8.60
CA LEU A 111 -6.12 -11.15 -9.57
C LEU A 111 -6.82 -10.25 -10.61
N ASP A 112 -8.04 -10.58 -10.98
CA ASP A 112 -8.81 -9.79 -11.94
C ASP A 112 -9.03 -8.36 -11.45
N GLU A 113 -9.37 -8.18 -10.17
CA GLU A 113 -9.54 -6.86 -9.59
C GLU A 113 -8.24 -6.07 -9.61
N MET A 114 -7.14 -6.74 -9.37
CA MET A 114 -5.84 -6.11 -9.30
C MET A 114 -5.29 -5.72 -10.66
N THR A 115 -5.68 -6.41 -11.71
CA THR A 115 -5.16 -6.16 -13.06
C THR A 115 -5.96 -5.12 -13.83
N GLU A 116 -7.13 -4.78 -13.36
CA GLU A 116 -7.93 -3.72 -13.98
C GLU A 116 -7.47 -2.35 -13.50
#